data_03a357b792c32f2c429ac65c90748265
#
_entry.id   03a357b792c32f2c429ac65c90748265
#
_cell.length_a   1.000
_cell.length_b   1.000
_cell.length_c   1.000
_cell.angle_alpha   90.00
_cell.angle_beta   90.00
_cell.angle_gamma   90.00
#
_symmetry.space_group_name_H-M   'P 1'
#
loop_
_entity.id
_entity.type
_entity.pdbx_description
1 polymer ?
#
loop_
_entity_poly.entity_id
_entity_poly.type
_entity_poly.pdbx_seq_one_letter_code
_entity_poly.pdbx_strand_id
1 'polypeptide(L)'
;MAINGFQHKGIERFFATGAKSGIQTKHADRLRLILGRLNVSASARDMNLPGLDLHELRGARKGTWAVKVSGNWRVTFSFVGKDADRVDYENYH
;
A
#
# COMPACT_ATOMS: atom_id res chain seq x y z
N MET A 1 -8.11 -10.55 7.11
CA MET A 1 -7.07 -10.71 6.09
C MET A 1 -7.55 -10.14 4.77
N ALA A 2 -7.76 -8.85 4.75
CA ALA A 2 -8.24 -8.15 3.56
C ALA A 2 -7.85 -6.68 3.66
N ILE A 3 -8.00 -5.94 2.55
CA ILE A 3 -7.93 -4.49 2.58
C ILE A 3 -9.32 -3.98 2.93
N ASN A 4 -9.43 -3.29 4.06
CA ASN A 4 -10.69 -2.82 4.60
C ASN A 4 -11.01 -1.38 4.17
N GLY A 5 -10.01 -0.56 3.90
CA GLY A 5 -10.23 0.82 3.51
C GLY A 5 -9.05 1.42 2.75
N PHE A 6 -9.37 2.31 1.82
CA PHE A 6 -8.41 3.07 1.04
C PHE A 6 -8.60 4.56 1.31
N GLN A 7 -7.50 5.30 1.35
CA GLN A 7 -7.53 6.76 1.36
C GLN A 7 -7.34 7.35 -0.03
N HIS A 8 -6.72 6.60 -0.93
CA HIS A 8 -6.46 7.05 -2.30
C HIS A 8 -7.44 6.40 -3.25
N LYS A 9 -8.31 7.20 -3.86
CA LYS A 9 -9.37 6.67 -4.73
C LYS A 9 -8.82 6.04 -6.00
N GLY A 10 -7.70 6.53 -6.50
CA GLY A 10 -7.07 5.98 -7.71
C GLY A 10 -6.61 4.55 -7.53
N ILE A 11 -5.93 4.24 -6.42
CA ILE A 11 -5.50 2.86 -6.18
C ILE A 11 -6.66 1.97 -5.76
N GLU A 12 -7.67 2.52 -5.11
CA GLU A 12 -8.87 1.75 -4.79
C GLU A 12 -9.54 1.27 -6.07
N ARG A 13 -9.73 2.17 -7.03
CA ARG A 13 -10.31 1.84 -8.33
C ARG A 13 -9.44 0.85 -9.09
N PHE A 14 -8.13 1.07 -9.06
CA PHE A 14 -7.17 0.19 -9.72
C PHE A 14 -7.27 -1.23 -9.15
N PHE A 15 -7.33 -1.34 -7.82
CA PHE A 15 -7.42 -2.65 -7.16
C PHE A 15 -8.74 -3.34 -7.51
N ALA A 16 -9.84 -2.59 -7.54
CA ALA A 16 -11.17 -3.16 -7.77
C ALA A 16 -11.42 -3.51 -9.24
N THR A 17 -10.92 -2.71 -10.18
CA THR A 17 -11.31 -2.80 -11.58
C THR A 17 -10.14 -2.89 -12.56
N GLY A 18 -8.92 -2.64 -12.13
CA GLY A 18 -7.76 -2.56 -13.01
C GLY A 18 -7.61 -1.24 -13.74
N ALA A 19 -8.48 -0.25 -13.48
CA ALA A 19 -8.41 1.05 -14.13
C ALA A 19 -7.16 1.81 -13.68
N LYS A 20 -6.39 2.34 -14.64
CA LYS A 20 -5.09 2.98 -14.39
C LYS A 20 -5.16 4.50 -14.39
N SER A 21 -6.34 5.10 -14.54
CA SER A 21 -6.48 6.55 -14.71
C SER A 21 -6.05 7.34 -13.47
N GLY A 22 -6.09 6.75 -12.29
CA GLY A 22 -5.73 7.43 -11.05
C GLY A 22 -4.34 7.11 -10.52
N ILE A 23 -3.50 6.42 -11.30
CA ILE A 23 -2.15 6.02 -10.87
C ILE A 23 -1.13 6.35 -11.96
N GLN A 24 0.15 6.29 -11.59
CA GLN A 24 1.21 6.32 -12.58
C GLN A 24 1.22 4.97 -13.31
N THR A 25 1.04 4.99 -14.62
CA THR A 25 0.93 3.74 -15.41
C THR A 25 2.15 2.86 -15.24
N LYS A 26 3.33 3.46 -15.12
CA LYS A 26 4.58 2.72 -14.93
C LYS A 26 4.65 1.97 -13.60
N HIS A 27 3.78 2.30 -12.64
CA HIS A 27 3.71 1.62 -11.35
C HIS A 27 2.68 0.49 -11.31
N ALA A 28 1.94 0.27 -12.39
CA ALA A 28 0.79 -0.66 -12.37
C ALA A 28 1.17 -2.06 -11.91
N ASP A 29 2.24 -2.63 -12.46
CA ASP A 29 2.64 -4.01 -12.10
C ASP A 29 3.08 -4.08 -10.65
N ARG A 30 3.84 -3.09 -10.19
CA ARG A 30 4.32 -3.02 -8.81
C ARG A 30 3.17 -2.85 -7.83
N LEU A 31 2.22 -1.97 -8.16
CA LEU A 31 1.04 -1.75 -7.32
C LEU A 31 0.18 -3.00 -7.27
N ARG A 32 0.04 -3.72 -8.37
CA ARG A 32 -0.73 -4.97 -8.40
C ARG A 32 -0.13 -5.99 -7.45
N LEU A 33 1.20 -6.13 -7.46
CA LEU A 33 1.92 -7.01 -6.54
C LEU A 33 1.69 -6.59 -5.09
N ILE A 34 1.90 -5.30 -4.78
CA ILE A 34 1.79 -4.78 -3.42
C ILE A 34 0.37 -4.95 -2.89
N LEU A 35 -0.63 -4.51 -3.64
CA LEU A 35 -2.02 -4.57 -3.19
C LEU A 35 -2.53 -6.00 -3.09
N GLY A 36 -2.13 -6.85 -4.02
CA GLY A 36 -2.50 -8.27 -3.95
C GLY A 36 -1.92 -8.95 -2.72
N ARG A 37 -0.66 -8.67 -2.39
CA ARG A 37 -0.04 -9.22 -1.18
C ARG A 37 -0.68 -8.66 0.08
N LEU A 38 -0.94 -7.34 0.08
CA LEU A 38 -1.57 -6.68 1.23
C LEU A 38 -2.95 -7.27 1.52
N ASN A 39 -3.69 -7.57 0.47
CA ASN A 39 -5.05 -8.11 0.60
C ASN A 39 -5.09 -9.48 1.29
N VAL A 40 -4.00 -10.23 1.26
CA VAL A 40 -3.93 -11.54 1.93
C VAL A 40 -3.03 -11.52 3.17
N SER A 41 -2.56 -10.36 3.57
CA SER A 41 -1.70 -10.21 4.75
C SER A 41 -2.53 -10.09 6.01
N ALA A 42 -2.03 -10.66 7.11
CA ALA A 42 -2.66 -10.57 8.42
C ALA A 42 -1.97 -9.56 9.34
N SER A 43 -0.80 -9.08 8.96
CA SER A 43 -0.04 -8.07 9.70
C SER A 43 0.92 -7.37 8.76
N ALA A 44 1.47 -6.24 9.22
CA ALA A 44 2.45 -5.49 8.45
C ALA A 44 3.68 -6.33 8.11
N ARG A 45 4.07 -7.22 9.00
CA ARG A 45 5.25 -8.09 8.80
C ARG A 45 5.12 -8.95 7.55
N ASP A 46 3.91 -9.29 7.14
CA ASP A 46 3.68 -10.10 5.94
C ASP A 46 4.07 -9.33 4.66
N MET A 47 4.27 -8.02 4.76
CA MET A 47 4.72 -7.17 3.65
C MET A 47 6.24 -7.03 3.61
N ASN A 48 6.98 -7.74 4.44
CA ASN A 48 8.44 -7.69 4.46
C ASN A 48 9.01 -8.58 3.36
N LEU A 49 8.84 -8.14 2.12
CA LEU A 49 9.30 -8.85 0.93
C LEU A 49 10.53 -8.17 0.35
N PRO A 50 11.42 -8.92 -0.31
CA PRO A 50 12.59 -8.32 -0.96
C PRO A 50 12.19 -7.20 -1.92
N GLY A 51 12.88 -6.07 -1.82
CA GLY A 51 12.65 -4.92 -2.69
C GLY A 51 11.54 -3.99 -2.25
N LEU A 52 10.71 -4.33 -1.26
CA LEU A 52 9.65 -3.46 -0.79
C LEU A 52 10.07 -2.48 0.29
N ASP A 53 11.19 -2.74 0.96
CA ASP A 53 11.74 -1.84 1.97
C ASP A 53 10.69 -1.43 3.02
N LEU A 54 10.05 -2.44 3.61
CA LEU A 54 9.01 -2.23 4.62
C LEU A 54 9.58 -1.50 5.84
N HIS A 55 8.92 -0.44 6.27
CA HIS A 55 9.27 0.24 7.51
C HIS A 55 8.07 0.92 8.13
N GLU A 56 8.11 1.06 9.45
CA GLU A 56 7.07 1.80 10.17
C GLU A 56 7.42 3.29 10.19
N LEU A 57 6.43 4.14 10.01
CA LEU A 57 6.61 5.58 10.07
C LEU A 57 6.71 6.03 11.54
N ARG A 58 7.29 7.22 11.75
CA ARG A 58 7.57 7.73 13.08
C ARG A 58 6.67 8.91 13.42
N GLY A 59 6.69 9.30 14.70
CA GLY A 59 5.99 10.49 15.18
C GLY A 59 4.49 10.31 15.11
N ALA A 60 3.80 11.31 14.58
CA ALA A 60 2.34 11.32 14.51
C ALA A 60 1.78 10.20 13.64
N ARG A 61 2.61 9.60 12.79
CA ARG A 61 2.20 8.52 11.90
C ARG A 61 2.61 7.14 12.39
N LYS A 62 3.03 7.02 13.64
CA LYS A 62 3.35 5.73 14.24
C LYS A 62 2.13 4.80 14.11
N GLY A 63 2.37 3.55 13.74
CA GLY A 63 1.30 2.60 13.43
C GLY A 63 0.97 2.54 11.95
N THR A 64 1.46 3.48 11.15
CA THR A 64 1.38 3.46 9.71
C THR A 64 2.69 2.90 9.15
N TRP A 65 2.57 2.00 8.18
CA TRP A 65 3.70 1.33 7.55
C TRP A 65 3.80 1.77 6.10
N ALA A 66 4.99 1.67 5.53
CA ALA A 66 5.23 2.05 4.15
C ALA A 66 6.02 0.99 3.42
N VAL A 67 5.70 0.77 2.15
CA VAL A 67 6.49 -0.04 1.23
C VAL A 67 6.81 0.79 -0.01
N LYS A 68 7.96 0.51 -0.61
CA LYS A 68 8.45 1.28 -1.74
C LYS A 68 7.79 0.82 -3.03
N VAL A 69 7.29 1.79 -3.79
CA VAL A 69 6.84 1.57 -5.16
C VAL A 69 7.98 1.83 -6.14
N SER A 70 8.45 3.07 -6.21
CA SER A 70 9.54 3.49 -7.09
C SER A 70 9.94 4.90 -6.72
N GLY A 71 11.24 5.19 -6.66
CA GLY A 71 11.71 6.53 -6.31
C GLY A 71 11.14 6.99 -4.97
N ASN A 72 10.39 8.09 -5.00
CA ASN A 72 9.76 8.64 -3.79
C ASN A 72 8.34 8.14 -3.57
N TRP A 73 7.83 7.29 -4.44
CA TRP A 73 6.46 6.76 -4.31
C TRP A 73 6.40 5.62 -3.32
N ARG A 74 5.37 5.66 -2.46
CA ARG A 74 5.14 4.66 -1.42
C ARG A 74 3.67 4.26 -1.37
N VAL A 75 3.40 3.03 -0.98
CA VAL A 75 2.08 2.62 -0.50
C VAL A 75 2.17 2.59 1.01
N THR A 76 1.26 3.30 1.68
CA THR A 76 1.20 3.35 3.14
C THR A 76 -0.08 2.70 3.61
N PHE A 77 -0.05 2.11 4.79
CA PHE A 77 -1.17 1.37 5.33
C PHE A 77 -1.00 1.16 6.84
N SER A 78 -2.12 0.87 7.50
CA SER A 78 -2.12 0.43 8.89
C SER A 78 -2.88 -0.89 8.97
N PHE A 79 -2.88 -1.52 10.13
CA PHE A 79 -3.67 -2.72 10.37
C PHE A 79 -4.65 -2.48 11.51
N VAL A 80 -5.89 -2.90 11.32
CA VAL A 80 -6.92 -2.96 12.35
C VAL A 80 -7.25 -4.44 12.50
N GLY A 81 -6.80 -5.03 13.60
CA GLY A 81 -6.84 -6.47 13.73
C GLY A 81 -5.98 -7.13 12.66
N LYS A 82 -6.59 -7.96 11.83
CA LYS A 82 -5.90 -8.68 10.75
C LYS A 82 -6.18 -8.09 9.37
N ASP A 83 -6.77 -6.90 9.31
CA ASP A 83 -7.13 -6.26 8.05
C ASP A 83 -6.29 -5.00 7.84
N ALA A 84 -5.85 -4.80 6.59
CA ALA A 84 -5.17 -3.58 6.20
C ALA A 84 -6.20 -2.46 6.05
N ASP A 85 -5.84 -1.25 6.46
CA ASP A 85 -6.72 -0.11 6.43
C ASP A 85 -5.95 1.15 6.04
N ARG A 86 -6.67 2.20 5.66
CA ARG A 86 -6.10 3.50 5.30
C ARG A 86 -5.01 3.36 4.23
N VAL A 87 -5.23 2.50 3.27
CA VAL A 87 -4.26 2.25 2.22
C VAL A 87 -4.17 3.47 1.33
N ASP A 88 -2.97 4.03 1.20
CA ASP A 88 -2.73 5.26 0.48
C ASP A 88 -1.54 5.10 -0.47
N TYR A 89 -1.45 5.99 -1.42
CA TYR A 89 -0.42 5.99 -2.46
C TYR A 89 0.17 7.39 -2.45
N GLU A 90 1.39 7.52 -1.92
CA GLU A 90 1.97 8.80 -1.58
C GLU A 90 3.29 9.01 -2.30
N ASN A 91 3.53 10.25 -2.70
CA ASN A 91 4.81 10.67 -3.27
C ASN A 91 5.55 11.47 -2.20
N TYR A 92 6.62 10.91 -1.66
CA TYR A 92 7.47 11.57 -0.68
C TYR A 92 8.42 12.53 -1.38
N HIS A 93 8.50 13.74 -0.89
CA HIS A 93 9.42 14.74 -1.42
C HIS A 93 10.54 15.05 -0.45
#